data_bf96813221b141d11e9ef0465b25e545
#
_entry.id   bf96813221b141d11e9ef0465b25e545
#
_cell.length_a   1.000
_cell.length_b   1.000
_cell.length_c   1.000
_cell.angle_alpha   90.00
_cell.angle_beta   90.00
_cell.angle_gamma   90.00
#
_symmetry.space_group_name_H-M   'P 1'
#
loop_
_entity.id
_entity.type
_entity.pdbx_description
1 polymer ?
#
loop_
_entity_poly.entity_id
_entity_poly.type
_entity_poly.pdbx_seq_one_letter_code
_entity_poly.pdbx_strand_id
1 'polypeptide(L)'
;MSDLVERLADLTAHRDRDVLDAVLASAFAELLSPQRVAVHRCVGDEGALRWLTRASMCAGDVAPTTEGTWTDFDQLPRLDDRPAWRDCLRTQAPTTAEGPPVTSLFPLTTDTGAVGVLEVCTAQPLAKSDRRSISSTLRLYRNFEGLLDYSERDTLTGLLNRKTFDGAFLKLALPTPGGLSTPDAERRDGAAASAYYIGVVDIDHFKRVNDAFGHLIGDEVLLLLSRVMRGTFRFHDRLYRFGGEEFVVLMRCADDASAAIAFERLRANVAGYSFPQVGHVTVSAGYTAVRANDTPSGAFERADRAVYFAKANGRDQVRSHAALVAAGLLKVEHQTGEVELF
;
A
#
# COMPACT_ATOMS: atom_id res chain seq x y z
N MET A 1 0.40 24.06 25.75
CA MET A 1 0.26 24.55 24.35
C MET A 1 1.52 24.34 23.51
N SER A 2 2.71 24.56 24.08
CA SER A 2 4.01 24.28 23.39
C SER A 2 4.13 22.82 22.94
N ASP A 3 3.77 21.89 23.78
CA ASP A 3 3.88 20.45 23.62
C ASP A 3 3.00 19.92 22.46
N LEU A 4 1.75 20.39 22.34
CA LEU A 4 0.85 20.01 21.25
C LEU A 4 1.34 20.53 19.87
N VAL A 5 1.91 21.73 19.84
CA VAL A 5 2.43 22.33 18.59
C VAL A 5 3.69 21.56 18.14
N GLU A 6 4.55 21.16 19.05
CA GLU A 6 5.74 20.36 18.76
C GLU A 6 5.35 18.99 18.21
N ARG A 7 4.36 18.33 18.82
CA ARG A 7 3.81 17.04 18.32
C ARG A 7 3.18 17.14 16.95
N LEU A 8 2.50 18.24 16.67
CA LEU A 8 1.93 18.50 15.34
C LEU A 8 3.02 18.75 14.30
N ALA A 9 4.13 19.40 14.68
CA ALA A 9 5.29 19.57 13.82
C ALA A 9 5.93 18.20 13.51
N ASP A 10 6.11 17.35 14.52
CA ASP A 10 6.62 15.98 14.34
C ASP A 10 5.71 15.16 13.42
N LEU A 11 4.40 15.23 13.62
CA LEU A 11 3.43 14.52 12.79
C LEU A 11 3.54 14.94 11.31
N THR A 12 3.78 16.22 11.04
CA THR A 12 3.91 16.76 9.67
C THR A 12 5.33 16.64 9.08
N ALA A 13 6.34 16.33 9.91
CA ALA A 13 7.72 16.10 9.44
C ALA A 13 7.87 14.79 8.68
N HIS A 14 7.03 13.80 8.98
CA HIS A 14 7.10 12.49 8.36
C HIS A 14 6.19 12.42 7.13
N ARG A 15 6.76 11.96 6.01
CA ARG A 15 6.02 11.74 4.75
C ARG A 15 5.65 10.27 4.53
N ASP A 16 5.85 9.43 5.54
CA ASP A 16 5.58 8.01 5.49
C ASP A 16 4.30 7.70 6.27
N ARG A 17 3.28 7.17 5.61
CA ARG A 17 2.00 6.80 6.22
C ARG A 17 2.16 5.76 7.33
N ASP A 18 3.10 4.83 7.15
CA ASP A 18 3.36 3.78 8.13
C ASP A 18 3.90 4.37 9.44
N VAL A 19 4.67 5.46 9.34
CA VAL A 19 5.20 6.22 10.48
C VAL A 19 4.13 7.14 11.08
N LEU A 20 3.23 7.70 10.25
CA LEU A 20 2.20 8.65 10.72
C LEU A 20 1.25 8.03 11.74
N ASP A 21 0.79 6.80 11.51
CA ASP A 21 -0.10 6.10 12.45
C ASP A 21 0.62 5.84 13.80
N ALA A 22 1.92 5.53 13.77
CA ALA A 22 2.75 5.35 14.95
C ALA A 22 2.97 6.67 15.70
N VAL A 23 3.28 7.75 14.99
CA VAL A 23 3.43 9.10 15.57
C VAL A 23 2.12 9.58 16.17
N LEU A 24 0.99 9.32 15.52
CA LEU A 24 -0.34 9.67 16.06
C LEU A 24 -0.62 8.92 17.38
N ALA A 25 -0.33 7.62 17.43
CA ALA A 25 -0.48 6.82 18.65
C ALA A 25 0.42 7.34 19.79
N SER A 26 1.70 7.64 19.50
CA SER A 26 2.64 8.21 20.47
C SER A 26 2.18 9.56 21.00
N ALA A 27 1.74 10.47 20.11
CA ALA A 27 1.28 11.79 20.48
C ALA A 27 0.09 11.74 21.46
N PHE A 28 -0.86 10.83 21.24
CA PHE A 28 -1.99 10.65 22.16
C PHE A 28 -1.63 9.89 23.44
N ALA A 29 -0.68 8.96 23.37
CA ALA A 29 -0.18 8.30 24.59
C ALA A 29 0.44 9.30 25.56
N GLU A 30 1.23 10.24 25.07
CA GLU A 30 1.86 11.26 25.90
C GLU A 30 0.87 12.35 26.35
N LEU A 31 -0.03 12.80 25.44
CA LEU A 31 -0.99 13.86 25.75
C LEU A 31 -2.02 13.44 26.80
N LEU A 32 -2.48 12.20 26.77
CA LEU A 32 -3.61 11.73 27.56
C LEU A 32 -3.19 10.77 28.69
N SER A 33 -1.97 10.24 28.66
CA SER A 33 -1.48 9.17 29.54
C SER A 33 -2.52 8.04 29.73
N PRO A 34 -3.07 7.49 28.62
CA PRO A 34 -4.11 6.48 28.67
C PRO A 34 -3.54 5.10 29.03
N GLN A 35 -4.39 4.14 29.32
CA GLN A 35 -3.97 2.75 29.49
C GLN A 35 -3.52 2.14 28.15
N ARG A 36 -4.19 2.54 27.05
CA ARG A 36 -3.86 2.12 25.69
C ARG A 36 -4.36 3.13 24.66
N VAL A 37 -3.56 3.35 23.63
CA VAL A 37 -3.97 4.01 22.36
C VAL A 37 -3.68 3.06 21.23
N ALA A 38 -4.60 2.98 20.25
CA ALA A 38 -4.36 2.20 19.05
C ALA A 38 -5.01 2.85 17.83
N VAL A 39 -4.35 2.69 16.68
CA VAL A 39 -4.82 3.13 15.37
C VAL A 39 -5.19 1.88 14.57
N HIS A 40 -6.47 1.76 14.23
CA HIS A 40 -7.01 0.66 13.45
C HIS A 40 -7.48 1.16 12.10
N ARG A 41 -7.01 0.53 11.02
CA ARG A 41 -7.42 0.83 9.65
C ARG A 41 -8.39 -0.24 9.15
N CYS A 42 -9.41 0.22 8.43
CA CYS A 42 -10.29 -0.67 7.69
C CYS A 42 -9.66 -0.90 6.31
N VAL A 43 -9.38 -2.16 5.98
CA VAL A 43 -8.62 -2.56 4.79
C VAL A 43 -9.35 -3.65 4.02
N GLY A 44 -9.13 -3.73 2.71
CA GLY A 44 -9.76 -4.70 1.82
C GLY A 44 -10.83 -4.08 0.92
N ASP A 45 -11.46 -4.93 0.09
CA ASP A 45 -12.50 -4.54 -0.85
C ASP A 45 -13.90 -4.55 -0.21
N GLU A 46 -14.87 -3.87 -0.84
CA GLU A 46 -16.27 -3.91 -0.43
C GLU A 46 -16.77 -5.36 -0.31
N GLY A 47 -17.24 -5.72 0.88
CA GLY A 47 -17.72 -7.08 1.21
C GLY A 47 -16.67 -8.00 1.86
N ALA A 48 -15.38 -7.63 1.88
CA ALA A 48 -14.32 -8.38 2.53
C ALA A 48 -13.44 -7.52 3.46
N LEU A 49 -14.01 -6.45 4.01
CA LEU A 49 -13.29 -5.51 4.87
C LEU A 49 -12.81 -6.17 6.17
N ARG A 50 -11.58 -5.82 6.57
CA ARG A 50 -10.90 -6.31 7.77
C ARG A 50 -10.27 -5.17 8.56
N TRP A 51 -10.00 -5.42 9.82
CA TRP A 51 -9.30 -4.50 10.70
C TRP A 51 -7.82 -4.80 10.75
N LEU A 52 -7.00 -3.82 10.42
CA LEU A 52 -5.54 -3.85 10.57
C LEU A 52 -5.15 -2.87 11.66
N THR A 53 -4.49 -3.34 12.73
CA THR A 53 -3.92 -2.48 13.77
C THR A 53 -2.57 -1.95 13.31
N ARG A 54 -2.53 -0.68 12.91
CA ARG A 54 -1.31 -0.05 12.36
C ARG A 54 -0.31 0.35 13.44
N ALA A 55 -0.83 0.82 14.56
CA ALA A 55 -0.01 1.20 15.70
C ALA A 55 -0.79 0.97 17.01
N SER A 56 -0.10 0.56 18.06
CA SER A 56 -0.66 0.40 19.40
C SER A 56 0.40 0.73 20.44
N MET A 57 0.00 1.47 21.48
CA MET A 57 0.87 1.85 22.58
C MET A 57 0.11 1.69 23.90
N CYS A 58 0.68 0.95 24.85
CA CYS A 58 0.16 0.76 26.19
C CYS A 58 0.91 1.66 27.19
N ALA A 59 0.31 1.87 28.34
CA ALA A 59 0.98 2.60 29.43
C ALA A 59 2.29 1.91 29.82
N GLY A 60 3.39 2.69 29.77
CA GLY A 60 4.74 2.18 30.05
C GLY A 60 5.55 1.74 28.85
N ASP A 61 4.95 1.67 27.66
CA ASP A 61 5.70 1.40 26.43
C ASP A 61 6.61 2.59 26.08
N VAL A 62 7.81 2.30 25.58
CA VAL A 62 8.78 3.31 25.11
C VAL A 62 8.49 3.73 23.68
N ALA A 63 7.93 2.84 22.88
CA ALA A 63 7.60 3.06 21.48
C ALA A 63 6.34 2.28 21.09
N PRO A 64 5.58 2.75 20.10
CA PRO A 64 4.41 2.05 19.62
C PRO A 64 4.79 0.72 18.94
N THR A 65 4.03 -0.31 19.24
CA THR A 65 4.07 -1.57 18.48
C THR A 65 3.35 -1.36 17.15
N THR A 66 3.97 -1.72 16.04
CA THR A 66 3.40 -1.63 14.70
C THR A 66 3.24 -3.02 14.10
N GLU A 67 2.06 -3.32 13.55
CA GLU A 67 1.91 -4.52 12.73
C GLU A 67 2.54 -4.28 11.35
N GLY A 68 3.29 -5.28 10.88
CA GLY A 68 4.00 -5.20 9.60
C GLY A 68 3.04 -4.98 8.42
N THR A 69 3.49 -4.28 7.41
CA THR A 69 2.73 -4.00 6.16
C THR A 69 2.28 -5.29 5.44
N TRP A 70 2.87 -6.43 5.77
CA TRP A 70 2.69 -7.72 5.13
C TRP A 70 1.96 -8.76 5.99
N THR A 71 1.07 -8.31 6.88
CA THR A 71 0.22 -9.22 7.67
C THR A 71 -0.72 -9.98 6.74
N ASP A 72 -0.89 -11.28 6.99
CA ASP A 72 -1.80 -12.11 6.20
C ASP A 72 -3.24 -11.58 6.35
N PHE A 73 -3.83 -11.16 5.24
CA PHE A 73 -5.16 -10.56 5.21
C PHE A 73 -6.23 -11.49 5.81
N ASP A 74 -6.11 -12.80 5.58
CA ASP A 74 -7.09 -13.77 6.05
C ASP A 74 -7.06 -13.98 7.58
N GLN A 75 -5.97 -13.62 8.23
CA GLN A 75 -5.81 -13.66 9.69
C GLN A 75 -6.34 -12.40 10.37
N LEU A 76 -6.57 -11.32 9.63
CA LEU A 76 -7.10 -10.07 10.19
C LEU A 76 -8.55 -10.23 10.66
N PRO A 77 -8.96 -9.60 11.77
CA PRO A 77 -10.34 -9.60 12.25
C PRO A 77 -11.29 -9.03 11.19
N ARG A 78 -12.44 -9.64 11.04
CA ARG A 78 -13.51 -9.12 10.16
C ARG A 78 -14.09 -7.84 10.72
N LEU A 79 -14.72 -7.06 9.84
CA LEU A 79 -15.39 -5.81 10.25
C LEU A 79 -16.40 -6.06 11.37
N ASP A 80 -17.16 -7.14 11.29
CA ASP A 80 -18.21 -7.50 12.24
C ASP A 80 -17.70 -8.09 13.57
N ASP A 81 -16.44 -8.52 13.63
CA ASP A 81 -15.82 -9.02 14.87
C ASP A 81 -15.60 -7.90 15.90
N ARG A 82 -15.70 -6.62 15.46
CA ARG A 82 -15.54 -5.42 16.28
C ARG A 82 -16.72 -4.46 16.09
N PRO A 83 -17.91 -4.77 16.64
CA PRO A 83 -19.12 -3.99 16.39
C PRO A 83 -19.00 -2.50 16.74
N ALA A 84 -18.33 -2.17 17.86
CA ALA A 84 -18.15 -0.78 18.27
C ALA A 84 -17.27 0.02 17.28
N TRP A 85 -16.22 -0.61 16.73
CA TRP A 85 -15.36 0.02 15.72
C TRP A 85 -16.13 0.19 14.40
N ARG A 86 -16.86 -0.83 13.98
CA ARG A 86 -17.72 -0.77 12.78
C ARG A 86 -18.74 0.36 12.89
N ASP A 87 -19.39 0.50 14.04
CA ASP A 87 -20.42 1.52 14.25
C ASP A 87 -19.79 2.93 14.27
N CYS A 88 -18.61 3.11 14.87
CA CYS A 88 -17.85 4.35 14.80
C CYS A 88 -17.47 4.70 13.35
N LEU A 89 -16.99 3.71 12.58
CA LEU A 89 -16.67 3.88 11.16
C LEU A 89 -17.90 4.29 10.34
N ARG A 90 -19.03 3.61 10.53
CA ARG A 90 -20.28 3.84 9.80
C ARG A 90 -20.94 5.18 10.12
N THR A 91 -20.96 5.56 11.41
CA THR A 91 -21.59 6.82 11.84
C THR A 91 -20.71 8.03 11.63
N GLN A 92 -19.41 7.83 11.40
CA GLN A 92 -18.38 8.89 11.31
C GLN A 92 -18.41 9.84 12.52
N ALA A 93 -18.79 9.32 13.68
CA ALA A 93 -18.93 10.07 14.93
C ALA A 93 -18.21 9.36 16.08
N PRO A 94 -17.61 10.12 17.03
CA PRO A 94 -17.01 9.54 18.20
C PRO A 94 -18.02 8.75 19.02
N THR A 95 -17.64 7.55 19.47
CA THR A 95 -18.43 6.69 20.34
C THR A 95 -17.65 6.37 21.62
N THR A 96 -18.36 6.01 22.69
CA THR A 96 -17.75 5.61 23.95
C THR A 96 -18.46 4.37 24.44
N ALA A 97 -17.70 3.31 24.69
CA ALA A 97 -18.18 2.11 25.39
C ALA A 97 -17.86 2.26 26.86
N GLU A 98 -18.91 2.15 27.69
CA GLU A 98 -18.78 2.16 29.15
C GLU A 98 -18.28 0.79 29.61
N GLY A 99 -17.36 0.79 30.58
CA GLY A 99 -16.78 -0.42 31.19
C GLY A 99 -15.39 -0.13 31.74
N PRO A 100 -14.78 -0.99 32.55
CA PRO A 100 -13.40 -0.90 32.94
C PRO A 100 -12.50 -1.70 31.95
N PRO A 101 -11.64 -1.08 31.11
CA PRO A 101 -11.46 0.38 30.93
C PRO A 101 -12.55 1.02 30.05
N VAL A 102 -12.75 2.33 30.23
CA VAL A 102 -13.60 3.13 29.33
C VAL A 102 -12.90 3.26 27.99
N THR A 103 -13.56 2.80 26.94
CA THR A 103 -13.02 2.84 25.57
C THR A 103 -13.72 3.94 24.79
N SER A 104 -12.95 4.94 24.35
CA SER A 104 -13.41 6.00 23.45
C SER A 104 -12.87 5.74 22.05
N LEU A 105 -13.74 5.80 21.05
CA LEU A 105 -13.44 5.57 19.64
C LEU A 105 -13.67 6.87 18.87
N PHE A 106 -12.75 7.20 17.99
CA PHE A 106 -12.83 8.37 17.12
C PHE A 106 -12.61 7.93 15.66
N PRO A 107 -13.46 8.35 14.72
CA PRO A 107 -13.27 7.96 13.33
C PRO A 107 -12.03 8.64 12.74
N LEU A 108 -11.21 7.87 12.03
CA LEU A 108 -10.17 8.37 11.13
C LEU A 108 -10.80 8.57 9.76
N THR A 109 -10.85 9.81 9.31
CA THR A 109 -11.55 10.19 8.08
C THR A 109 -10.57 10.73 7.04
N THR A 110 -10.84 10.43 5.78
CA THR A 110 -10.25 11.06 4.60
C THR A 110 -11.33 11.87 3.88
N ASP A 111 -11.00 12.50 2.77
CA ASP A 111 -11.97 13.20 1.94
C ASP A 111 -13.01 12.26 1.29
N THR A 112 -12.70 10.97 1.20
CA THR A 112 -13.60 9.92 0.67
C THR A 112 -14.42 9.22 1.74
N GLY A 113 -14.24 9.53 3.02
CA GLY A 113 -14.99 8.95 4.13
C GLY A 113 -14.11 8.42 5.27
N ALA A 114 -14.71 7.66 6.18
CA ALA A 114 -13.97 7.05 7.29
C ALA A 114 -13.19 5.82 6.82
N VAL A 115 -11.92 5.78 7.17
CA VAL A 115 -10.96 4.73 6.76
C VAL A 115 -10.41 3.94 7.94
N GLY A 116 -10.81 4.28 9.17
CA GLY A 116 -10.32 3.62 10.37
C GLY A 116 -10.85 4.23 11.65
N VAL A 117 -10.29 3.82 12.77
CA VAL A 117 -10.66 4.25 14.12
C VAL A 117 -9.41 4.46 14.97
N LEU A 118 -9.38 5.56 15.70
CA LEU A 118 -8.49 5.75 16.85
C LEU A 118 -9.21 5.23 18.09
N GLU A 119 -8.60 4.27 18.78
CA GLU A 119 -9.05 3.74 20.06
C GLU A 119 -8.25 4.35 21.20
N VAL A 120 -8.92 4.85 22.22
CA VAL A 120 -8.31 5.40 23.45
C VAL A 120 -8.96 4.74 24.65
N CYS A 121 -8.19 3.96 25.40
CA CYS A 121 -8.63 3.28 26.63
C CYS A 121 -8.13 4.02 27.86
N THR A 122 -9.04 4.45 28.73
CA THR A 122 -8.74 5.22 29.95
C THR A 122 -9.44 4.63 31.16
N ALA A 123 -8.93 4.92 32.37
CA ALA A 123 -9.58 4.48 33.60
C ALA A 123 -10.93 5.19 33.86
N GLN A 124 -11.05 6.42 33.38
CA GLN A 124 -12.25 7.26 33.50
C GLN A 124 -12.61 7.89 32.16
N PRO A 125 -13.88 8.31 31.95
CA PRO A 125 -14.29 8.98 30.73
C PRO A 125 -13.42 10.21 30.40
N LEU A 126 -13.07 10.38 29.15
CA LEU A 126 -12.30 11.53 28.67
C LEU A 126 -13.01 12.86 28.97
N ALA A 127 -12.29 13.84 29.47
CA ALA A 127 -12.80 15.21 29.68
C ALA A 127 -13.20 15.85 28.35
N LYS A 128 -14.06 16.87 28.39
CA LYS A 128 -14.48 17.63 27.19
C LYS A 128 -13.29 18.28 26.50
N SER A 129 -12.29 18.75 27.26
CA SER A 129 -11.03 19.31 26.75
C SER A 129 -10.29 18.30 25.89
N ASP A 130 -10.13 17.08 26.40
CA ASP A 130 -9.36 16.02 25.76
C ASP A 130 -10.03 15.56 24.46
N ARG A 131 -11.36 15.38 24.47
CA ARG A 131 -12.14 15.07 23.28
C ARG A 131 -11.98 16.16 22.19
N ARG A 132 -11.93 17.45 22.59
CA ARG A 132 -11.70 18.55 21.65
C ARG A 132 -10.28 18.50 21.07
N SER A 133 -9.27 18.25 21.91
CA SER A 133 -7.89 18.10 21.48
C SER A 133 -7.73 16.96 20.49
N ILE A 134 -8.30 15.78 20.79
CA ILE A 134 -8.31 14.62 19.89
C ILE A 134 -8.95 15.00 18.54
N SER A 135 -10.16 15.57 18.56
CA SER A 135 -10.87 15.92 17.34
C SER A 135 -10.12 16.97 16.49
N SER A 136 -9.44 17.93 17.13
CA SER A 136 -8.63 18.94 16.45
C SER A 136 -7.38 18.33 15.81
N THR A 137 -6.70 17.44 16.54
CA THR A 137 -5.53 16.72 16.04
C THR A 137 -5.91 15.78 14.87
N LEU A 138 -7.01 15.04 14.98
CA LEU A 138 -7.50 14.18 13.90
C LEU A 138 -7.89 14.95 12.65
N ARG A 139 -8.40 16.19 12.79
CA ARG A 139 -8.68 17.07 11.65
C ARG A 139 -7.39 17.51 10.95
N LEU A 140 -6.34 17.84 11.70
CA LEU A 140 -5.02 18.16 11.14
C LEU A 140 -4.42 16.91 10.47
N TYR A 141 -4.49 15.77 11.13
CA TYR A 141 -4.06 14.49 10.59
C TYR A 141 -4.73 14.19 9.24
N ARG A 142 -6.06 14.33 9.16
CA ARG A 142 -6.82 14.17 7.91
C ARG A 142 -6.33 15.11 6.80
N ASN A 143 -6.16 16.40 7.11
CA ASN A 143 -5.69 17.37 6.13
C ASN A 143 -4.30 17.01 5.61
N PHE A 144 -3.43 16.53 6.50
CA PHE A 144 -2.09 16.10 6.12
C PHE A 144 -2.11 14.81 5.28
N GLU A 145 -2.93 13.81 5.64
CA GLU A 145 -3.15 12.62 4.81
C GLU A 145 -3.64 12.99 3.40
N GLY A 146 -4.55 13.97 3.28
CA GLY A 146 -5.01 14.46 1.98
C GLY A 146 -3.89 15.06 1.13
N LEU A 147 -2.97 15.83 1.74
CA LEU A 147 -1.78 16.36 1.05
C LEU A 147 -0.83 15.23 0.61
N LEU A 148 -0.65 14.20 1.44
CA LEU A 148 0.13 13.03 1.06
C LEU A 148 -0.52 12.27 -0.09
N ASP A 149 -1.84 12.03 -0.04
CA ASP A 149 -2.57 11.39 -1.13
C ASP A 149 -2.34 12.12 -2.46
N TYR A 150 -2.45 13.44 -2.46
CA TYR A 150 -2.20 14.25 -3.64
C TYR A 150 -0.75 14.12 -4.16
N SER A 151 0.23 14.00 -3.26
CA SER A 151 1.64 13.89 -3.64
C SER A 151 2.08 12.48 -4.04
N GLU A 152 1.40 11.45 -3.54
CA GLU A 152 1.78 10.03 -3.69
C GLU A 152 1.00 9.29 -4.76
N ARG A 153 -0.17 9.80 -5.15
CA ARG A 153 -1.06 9.13 -6.08
C ARG A 153 -1.10 9.77 -7.46
N ASP A 154 -1.41 8.97 -8.45
CA ASP A 154 -1.82 9.41 -9.78
C ASP A 154 -3.25 9.98 -9.72
N THR A 155 -3.43 11.19 -10.18
CA THR A 155 -4.71 11.93 -10.06
C THR A 155 -5.85 11.32 -10.87
N LEU A 156 -5.54 10.59 -11.95
CA LEU A 156 -6.55 9.93 -12.76
C LEU A 156 -6.98 8.60 -12.13
N THR A 157 -6.04 7.72 -11.86
CA THR A 157 -6.35 6.34 -11.47
C THR A 157 -6.43 6.13 -9.95
N GLY A 158 -5.88 7.05 -9.15
CA GLY A 158 -5.75 6.91 -7.70
C GLY A 158 -4.78 5.81 -7.26
N LEU A 159 -4.05 5.18 -8.19
CA LEU A 159 -2.91 4.31 -7.85
C LEU A 159 -1.73 5.14 -7.36
N LEU A 160 -0.75 4.51 -6.75
CA LEU A 160 0.48 5.21 -6.37
C LEU A 160 1.21 5.72 -7.63
N ASN A 161 1.89 6.84 -7.52
CA ASN A 161 2.65 7.39 -8.64
C ASN A 161 4.10 6.88 -8.67
N ARG A 162 4.83 7.18 -9.74
CA ARG A 162 6.23 6.79 -9.93
C ARG A 162 7.14 7.27 -8.79
N LYS A 163 6.94 8.51 -8.31
CA LYS A 163 7.77 9.08 -7.23
C LYS A 163 7.66 8.27 -5.93
N THR A 164 6.47 7.77 -5.62
CA THR A 164 6.24 6.94 -4.45
C THR A 164 6.89 5.57 -4.57
N PHE A 165 7.02 5.05 -5.80
CA PHE A 165 7.68 3.77 -6.04
C PHE A 165 9.14 3.77 -5.58
N ASP A 166 9.92 4.79 -5.94
CA ASP A 166 11.35 4.84 -5.61
C ASP A 166 11.58 4.78 -4.10
N GLY A 167 10.81 5.56 -3.33
CA GLY A 167 10.87 5.53 -1.87
C GLY A 167 10.45 4.19 -1.25
N ALA A 168 9.40 3.58 -1.79
CA ALA A 168 8.91 2.28 -1.33
C ALA A 168 9.90 1.16 -1.63
N PHE A 169 10.50 1.16 -2.82
CA PHE A 169 11.47 0.17 -3.24
C PHE A 169 12.73 0.21 -2.37
N LEU A 170 13.27 1.40 -2.09
CA LEU A 170 14.45 1.55 -1.23
C LEU A 170 14.23 1.02 0.19
N LYS A 171 13.03 1.18 0.74
CA LYS A 171 12.68 0.62 2.05
C LYS A 171 12.69 -0.91 2.07
N LEU A 172 12.38 -1.56 0.95
CA LEU A 172 12.43 -3.02 0.83
C LEU A 172 13.86 -3.55 0.67
N ALA A 173 14.73 -2.76 0.02
CA ALA A 173 16.12 -3.13 -0.22
C ALA A 173 17.03 -2.91 1.01
N LEU A 174 16.61 -2.06 1.97
CA LEU A 174 17.35 -1.83 3.21
C LEU A 174 16.95 -2.86 4.27
N PRO A 175 17.93 -3.49 4.96
CA PRO A 175 17.64 -4.24 6.18
C PRO A 175 16.97 -3.27 7.16
N THR A 176 15.77 -3.59 7.64
CA THR A 176 15.04 -2.74 8.59
C THR A 176 15.87 -2.55 9.85
N PRO A 177 16.41 -1.34 10.17
CA PRO A 177 17.06 -1.11 11.44
C PRO A 177 15.96 -1.09 12.52
N GLY A 178 15.88 -2.13 13.32
CA GLY A 178 14.95 -2.22 14.44
C GLY A 178 13.80 -3.21 14.27
N GLY A 179 13.69 -3.92 13.17
CA GLY A 179 12.95 -5.17 13.15
C GLY A 179 13.74 -6.17 13.97
N LEU A 180 13.38 -6.33 15.24
CA LEU A 180 13.74 -7.51 16.02
C LEU A 180 13.10 -8.72 15.35
N SER A 181 13.66 -9.13 14.21
CA SER A 181 13.62 -10.52 13.81
C SER A 181 14.46 -11.26 14.86
N THR A 182 13.82 -11.59 15.98
CA THR A 182 14.43 -12.59 16.85
C THR A 182 14.62 -13.82 15.96
N PRO A 183 15.78 -14.50 16.03
CA PRO A 183 16.02 -15.74 15.26
C PRO A 183 14.95 -16.81 15.49
N ASP A 184 14.10 -16.64 16.50
CA ASP A 184 12.96 -17.51 16.82
C ASP A 184 11.66 -17.17 16.05
N ALA A 185 11.50 -15.97 15.50
CA ALA A 185 10.33 -15.63 14.68
C ALA A 185 10.43 -16.27 13.28
N GLU A 186 11.64 -16.34 12.71
CA GLU A 186 11.89 -17.04 11.43
C GLU A 186 11.77 -18.57 11.54
N ARG A 187 11.89 -19.12 12.75
CA ARG A 187 11.77 -20.59 12.98
C ARG A 187 10.35 -21.05 13.28
N ARG A 188 9.41 -20.17 13.59
CA ARG A 188 8.01 -20.52 13.92
C ARG A 188 7.09 -20.62 12.74
N ASP A 189 7.39 -19.88 11.66
CA ASP A 189 6.71 -20.04 10.40
C ASP A 189 7.60 -20.88 9.48
N GLY A 190 7.22 -22.10 9.22
CA GLY A 190 7.76 -22.94 8.13
C GLY A 190 7.45 -22.36 6.74
N ALA A 191 7.35 -21.04 6.63
CA ALA A 191 7.12 -20.30 5.41
C ALA A 191 8.43 -20.21 4.63
N ALA A 192 8.46 -20.81 3.43
CA ALA A 192 9.50 -20.61 2.43
C ALA A 192 9.85 -19.12 2.34
N ALA A 193 11.15 -18.81 2.30
CA ALA A 193 11.65 -17.44 2.21
C ALA A 193 10.97 -16.72 1.04
N SER A 194 10.01 -15.82 1.36
CA SER A 194 9.29 -15.07 0.34
C SER A 194 10.17 -13.95 -0.22
N ALA A 195 10.11 -13.75 -1.53
CA ALA A 195 10.86 -12.73 -2.25
C ALA A 195 9.93 -11.62 -2.76
N TYR A 196 10.51 -10.42 -2.96
CA TYR A 196 9.81 -9.34 -3.64
C TYR A 196 9.95 -9.47 -5.15
N TYR A 197 8.85 -9.17 -5.84
CA TYR A 197 8.79 -9.16 -7.29
C TYR A 197 8.27 -7.81 -7.77
N ILE A 198 8.89 -7.32 -8.83
CA ILE A 198 8.41 -6.16 -9.58
C ILE A 198 7.91 -6.64 -10.93
N GLY A 199 6.74 -6.12 -11.35
CA GLY A 199 6.23 -6.32 -12.70
C GLY A 199 5.81 -5.00 -13.33
N VAL A 200 6.11 -4.86 -14.59
CA VAL A 200 5.65 -3.78 -15.45
C VAL A 200 4.53 -4.30 -16.33
N VAL A 201 3.47 -3.54 -16.44
CA VAL A 201 2.27 -3.86 -17.22
C VAL A 201 1.98 -2.69 -18.14
N ASP A 202 1.74 -2.99 -19.41
CA ASP A 202 1.48 -1.96 -20.41
C ASP A 202 0.28 -2.38 -21.29
N ILE A 203 -0.59 -1.41 -21.61
CA ILE A 203 -1.80 -1.65 -22.38
C ILE A 203 -1.44 -1.82 -23.85
N ASP A 204 -1.82 -2.95 -24.42
CA ASP A 204 -1.56 -3.23 -25.81
C ASP A 204 -2.36 -2.29 -26.73
N HIS A 205 -1.65 -1.65 -27.66
CA HIS A 205 -2.25 -0.76 -28.65
C HIS A 205 -3.02 0.45 -28.09
N PHE A 206 -2.69 0.92 -26.88
CA PHE A 206 -3.41 2.03 -26.23
C PHE A 206 -3.49 3.30 -27.10
N LYS A 207 -2.43 3.60 -27.85
CA LYS A 207 -2.46 4.70 -28.80
C LYS A 207 -3.62 4.57 -29.81
N ARG A 208 -3.92 3.35 -30.29
CA ARG A 208 -5.05 3.13 -31.19
C ARG A 208 -6.40 3.42 -30.54
N VAL A 209 -6.52 3.13 -29.25
CA VAL A 209 -7.72 3.48 -28.47
C VAL A 209 -7.89 5.00 -28.45
N ASN A 210 -6.83 5.74 -28.11
CA ASN A 210 -6.86 7.21 -28.10
C ASN A 210 -7.16 7.79 -29.49
N ASP A 211 -6.53 7.25 -30.54
CA ASP A 211 -6.71 7.73 -31.93
C ASP A 211 -8.13 7.45 -32.44
N ALA A 212 -8.77 6.33 -32.05
CA ALA A 212 -10.09 5.93 -32.50
C ALA A 212 -11.24 6.52 -31.69
N PHE A 213 -11.08 6.64 -30.34
CA PHE A 213 -12.17 6.99 -29.44
C PHE A 213 -11.92 8.31 -28.68
N GLY A 214 -10.74 8.90 -28.80
CA GLY A 214 -10.34 10.11 -28.11
C GLY A 214 -9.79 9.86 -26.69
N HIS A 215 -9.09 10.85 -26.15
CA HIS A 215 -8.39 10.74 -24.87
C HIS A 215 -9.32 10.51 -23.69
N LEU A 216 -10.56 11.00 -23.72
CA LEU A 216 -11.53 10.77 -22.62
C LEU A 216 -11.85 9.28 -22.45
N ILE A 217 -12.01 8.57 -23.58
CA ILE A 217 -12.25 7.12 -23.54
C ILE A 217 -10.97 6.36 -23.17
N GLY A 218 -9.81 6.85 -23.61
CA GLY A 218 -8.52 6.34 -23.13
C GLY A 218 -8.37 6.47 -21.61
N ASP A 219 -8.74 7.61 -21.03
CA ASP A 219 -8.74 7.83 -19.58
C ASP A 219 -9.71 6.88 -18.86
N GLU A 220 -10.89 6.60 -19.46
CA GLU A 220 -11.83 5.61 -18.91
C GLU A 220 -11.22 4.19 -18.91
N VAL A 221 -10.51 3.81 -19.97
CA VAL A 221 -9.79 2.53 -20.03
C VAL A 221 -8.74 2.43 -18.93
N LEU A 222 -7.96 3.49 -18.68
CA LEU A 222 -6.98 3.55 -17.58
C LEU A 222 -7.63 3.40 -16.21
N LEU A 223 -8.76 4.08 -15.99
CA LEU A 223 -9.56 3.96 -14.77
C LEU A 223 -10.07 2.53 -14.53
N LEU A 224 -10.64 1.92 -15.57
CA LEU A 224 -11.18 0.56 -15.50
C LEU A 224 -10.06 -0.46 -15.29
N LEU A 225 -8.92 -0.33 -16.00
CA LEU A 225 -7.75 -1.18 -15.75
C LEU A 225 -7.28 -1.08 -14.32
N SER A 226 -7.21 0.13 -13.76
CA SER A 226 -6.80 0.32 -12.36
C SER A 226 -7.74 -0.40 -11.38
N ARG A 227 -9.05 -0.47 -11.67
CA ARG A 227 -10.02 -1.25 -10.88
C ARG A 227 -9.80 -2.75 -11.02
N VAL A 228 -9.58 -3.24 -12.25
CA VAL A 228 -9.26 -4.65 -12.49
C VAL A 228 -7.98 -5.04 -11.75
N MET A 229 -6.96 -4.19 -11.77
CA MET A 229 -5.72 -4.42 -11.00
C MET A 229 -6.00 -4.53 -9.50
N ARG A 230 -6.75 -3.60 -8.91
CA ARG A 230 -7.10 -3.66 -7.47
C ARG A 230 -7.86 -4.93 -7.12
N GLY A 231 -8.80 -5.38 -7.95
CA GLY A 231 -9.52 -6.63 -7.73
C GLY A 231 -8.71 -7.90 -8.02
N THR A 232 -7.54 -7.78 -8.65
CA THR A 232 -6.68 -8.92 -9.00
C THR A 232 -5.57 -9.15 -7.99
N PHE A 233 -4.91 -8.09 -7.54
CA PHE A 233 -3.80 -8.14 -6.60
C PHE A 233 -4.29 -8.08 -5.16
N ARG A 234 -3.45 -8.55 -4.24
CA ARG A 234 -3.78 -8.55 -2.82
C ARG A 234 -3.72 -7.15 -2.24
N PHE A 235 -4.42 -6.93 -1.13
CA PHE A 235 -4.44 -5.65 -0.42
C PHE A 235 -3.03 -5.07 -0.13
N HIS A 236 -2.06 -5.90 0.20
CA HIS A 236 -0.70 -5.46 0.51
C HIS A 236 0.21 -5.31 -0.72
N ASP A 237 -0.21 -5.78 -1.91
CA ASP A 237 0.53 -5.54 -3.13
C ASP A 237 0.42 -4.06 -3.51
N ARG A 238 1.52 -3.44 -3.87
CA ARG A 238 1.55 -2.02 -4.21
C ARG A 238 1.41 -1.83 -5.70
N LEU A 239 0.40 -1.07 -6.08
CA LEU A 239 0.04 -0.81 -7.47
C LEU A 239 0.36 0.65 -7.82
N TYR A 240 1.09 0.85 -8.90
CA TYR A 240 1.55 2.15 -9.34
C TYR A 240 1.13 2.42 -10.77
N ARG A 241 0.93 3.70 -11.11
CA ARG A 241 0.92 4.17 -12.48
C ARG A 241 2.14 5.06 -12.69
N PHE A 242 3.01 4.70 -13.64
CA PHE A 242 4.24 5.45 -13.89
C PHE A 242 4.01 6.62 -14.85
N GLY A 243 2.97 6.57 -15.66
CA GLY A 243 2.54 7.59 -16.62
C GLY A 243 2.03 6.96 -17.90
N GLY A 244 1.28 7.72 -18.68
CA GLY A 244 0.69 7.19 -19.92
C GLY A 244 -0.10 5.90 -19.66
N GLU A 245 0.34 4.82 -20.29
CA GLU A 245 -0.27 3.49 -20.27
C GLU A 245 0.50 2.45 -19.47
N GLU A 246 1.53 2.90 -18.70
CA GLU A 246 2.44 2.04 -17.95
C GLU A 246 2.03 1.93 -16.48
N PHE A 247 1.89 0.70 -16.01
CA PHE A 247 1.59 0.35 -14.62
C PHE A 247 2.70 -0.52 -14.04
N VAL A 248 2.91 -0.40 -12.74
CA VAL A 248 3.91 -1.19 -12.01
C VAL A 248 3.26 -1.85 -10.81
N VAL A 249 3.63 -3.09 -10.57
CA VAL A 249 3.20 -3.88 -9.40
C VAL A 249 4.44 -4.26 -8.61
N LEU A 250 4.39 -4.01 -7.31
CA LEU A 250 5.41 -4.47 -6.37
C LEU A 250 4.72 -5.37 -5.36
N MET A 251 5.07 -6.66 -5.36
CA MET A 251 4.40 -7.68 -4.55
C MET A 251 5.38 -8.63 -3.88
N ARG A 252 4.93 -9.32 -2.86
CA ARG A 252 5.67 -10.37 -2.16
C ARG A 252 5.08 -11.74 -2.50
N CYS A 253 5.91 -12.64 -3.02
CA CYS A 253 5.53 -14.00 -3.39
C CYS A 253 6.49 -15.03 -2.82
N ALA A 254 6.01 -16.27 -2.69
CA ALA A 254 6.84 -17.37 -2.25
C ALA A 254 7.93 -17.71 -3.29
N ASP A 255 7.59 -17.63 -4.57
CA ASP A 255 8.46 -18.05 -5.69
C ASP A 255 8.05 -17.38 -7.02
N ASP A 256 8.84 -17.60 -8.06
CA ASP A 256 8.61 -17.10 -9.41
C ASP A 256 7.30 -17.67 -10.03
N ALA A 257 6.93 -18.89 -9.70
CA ALA A 257 5.69 -19.52 -10.19
C ALA A 257 4.45 -18.79 -9.62
N SER A 258 4.48 -18.44 -8.34
CA SER A 258 3.43 -17.63 -7.69
C SER A 258 3.30 -16.23 -8.30
N ALA A 259 4.44 -15.61 -8.64
CA ALA A 259 4.45 -14.33 -9.34
C ALA A 259 3.87 -14.48 -10.76
N ALA A 260 4.26 -15.50 -11.51
CA ALA A 260 3.70 -15.79 -12.83
C ALA A 260 2.17 -15.94 -12.79
N ILE A 261 1.65 -16.71 -11.82
CA ILE A 261 0.20 -16.91 -11.63
C ILE A 261 -0.52 -15.59 -11.37
N ALA A 262 0.05 -14.70 -10.55
CA ALA A 262 -0.57 -13.42 -10.25
C ALA A 262 -0.67 -12.51 -11.49
N PHE A 263 0.40 -12.41 -12.28
CA PHE A 263 0.40 -11.61 -13.50
C PHE A 263 -0.45 -12.24 -14.61
N GLU A 264 -0.45 -13.57 -14.75
CA GLU A 264 -1.31 -14.25 -15.72
C GLU A 264 -2.80 -14.08 -15.37
N ARG A 265 -3.15 -14.11 -14.08
CA ARG A 265 -4.50 -13.78 -13.62
C ARG A 265 -4.88 -12.35 -14.00
N LEU A 266 -3.98 -11.37 -13.83
CA LEU A 266 -4.22 -10.00 -14.29
C LEU A 266 -4.49 -9.96 -15.79
N ARG A 267 -3.59 -10.57 -16.60
CA ARG A 267 -3.73 -10.61 -18.05
C ARG A 267 -5.09 -11.18 -18.46
N ALA A 268 -5.45 -12.33 -17.89
CA ALA A 268 -6.70 -12.99 -18.17
C ALA A 268 -7.93 -12.16 -17.76
N ASN A 269 -7.88 -11.52 -16.57
CA ASN A 269 -8.95 -10.63 -16.11
C ASN A 269 -9.13 -9.43 -17.04
N VAL A 270 -8.05 -8.83 -17.53
CA VAL A 270 -8.11 -7.70 -18.47
C VAL A 270 -8.65 -8.15 -19.81
N ALA A 271 -8.14 -9.25 -20.37
CA ALA A 271 -8.59 -9.78 -21.65
C ALA A 271 -10.08 -10.20 -21.63
N GLY A 272 -10.56 -10.69 -20.47
CA GLY A 272 -11.97 -11.04 -20.26
C GLY A 272 -12.89 -9.87 -19.91
N TYR A 273 -12.33 -8.69 -19.60
CA TYR A 273 -13.12 -7.53 -19.23
C TYR A 273 -13.66 -6.83 -20.47
N SER A 274 -14.96 -6.51 -20.49
CA SER A 274 -15.58 -5.74 -21.57
C SER A 274 -15.47 -4.24 -21.26
N PHE A 275 -14.52 -3.57 -21.89
CA PHE A 275 -14.36 -2.13 -21.75
C PHE A 275 -15.47 -1.40 -22.52
N PRO A 276 -16.24 -0.52 -21.88
CA PRO A 276 -17.28 0.24 -22.55
C PRO A 276 -16.74 0.96 -23.79
N GLN A 277 -17.50 0.99 -24.88
CA GLN A 277 -17.18 1.60 -26.17
C GLN A 277 -15.98 1.01 -26.92
N VAL A 278 -14.93 0.54 -26.22
CA VAL A 278 -13.69 0.01 -26.83
C VAL A 278 -13.77 -1.50 -27.09
N GLY A 279 -14.54 -2.22 -26.27
CA GLY A 279 -14.65 -3.68 -26.35
C GLY A 279 -13.51 -4.38 -25.60
N HIS A 280 -12.66 -5.09 -26.33
CA HIS A 280 -11.57 -5.87 -25.73
C HIS A 280 -10.25 -5.10 -25.75
N VAL A 281 -9.59 -5.08 -24.61
CA VAL A 281 -8.25 -4.53 -24.42
C VAL A 281 -7.39 -5.64 -23.81
N THR A 282 -6.14 -5.75 -24.23
CA THR A 282 -5.18 -6.67 -23.65
C THR A 282 -4.00 -5.93 -23.03
N VAL A 283 -3.23 -6.62 -22.23
CA VAL A 283 -2.00 -6.10 -21.62
C VAL A 283 -0.84 -7.05 -21.86
N SER A 284 0.33 -6.47 -22.05
CA SER A 284 1.61 -7.19 -21.99
C SER A 284 2.27 -6.92 -20.65
N ALA A 285 2.74 -7.95 -19.99
CA ALA A 285 3.40 -7.82 -18.69
C ALA A 285 4.77 -8.52 -18.68
N GLY A 286 5.72 -7.87 -18.01
CA GLY A 286 7.04 -8.41 -17.73
C GLY A 286 7.35 -8.31 -16.24
N TYR A 287 7.95 -9.34 -15.66
CA TYR A 287 8.27 -9.31 -14.23
C TYR A 287 9.65 -9.89 -13.94
N THR A 288 10.19 -9.52 -12.76
CA THR A 288 11.46 -10.03 -12.24
C THR A 288 11.47 -10.05 -10.72
N ALA A 289 12.27 -10.93 -10.12
CA ALA A 289 12.55 -10.88 -8.70
C ALA A 289 13.43 -9.65 -8.38
N VAL A 290 13.16 -9.01 -7.24
CA VAL A 290 14.02 -7.98 -6.66
C VAL A 290 15.21 -8.67 -6.01
N ARG A 291 16.42 -8.23 -6.34
CA ARG A 291 17.68 -8.79 -5.84
C ARG A 291 18.25 -7.92 -4.73
N ALA A 292 19.13 -8.49 -3.93
CA ALA A 292 19.92 -7.69 -3.01
C ALA A 292 20.75 -6.66 -3.79
N ASN A 293 20.79 -5.42 -3.31
CA ASN A 293 21.46 -4.28 -3.94
C ASN A 293 20.88 -3.78 -5.28
N ASP A 294 19.66 -4.20 -5.62
CA ASP A 294 18.97 -3.60 -6.76
C ASP A 294 18.66 -2.13 -6.50
N THR A 295 18.81 -1.33 -7.54
CA THR A 295 18.22 0.01 -7.60
C THR A 295 16.79 -0.06 -8.14
N PRO A 296 15.91 0.91 -7.81
CA PRO A 296 14.56 0.98 -8.39
C PRO A 296 14.59 0.93 -9.93
N SER A 297 15.49 1.68 -10.55
CA SER A 297 15.64 1.72 -12.01
C SER A 297 16.11 0.39 -12.58
N GLY A 298 17.12 -0.25 -11.96
CA GLY A 298 17.66 -1.52 -12.47
C GLY A 298 16.65 -2.67 -12.39
N ALA A 299 15.85 -2.72 -11.32
CA ALA A 299 14.77 -3.70 -11.22
C ALA A 299 13.66 -3.42 -12.24
N PHE A 300 13.28 -2.14 -12.43
CA PHE A 300 12.30 -1.71 -13.41
C PHE A 300 12.75 -2.08 -14.84
N GLU A 301 13.98 -1.73 -15.24
CA GLU A 301 14.53 -2.00 -16.57
C GLU A 301 14.51 -3.49 -16.92
N ARG A 302 14.80 -4.38 -15.95
CA ARG A 302 14.71 -5.82 -16.19
C ARG A 302 13.28 -6.28 -16.46
N ALA A 303 12.30 -5.77 -15.72
CA ALA A 303 10.90 -6.08 -15.94
C ALA A 303 10.41 -5.49 -17.30
N ASP A 304 10.79 -4.26 -17.62
CA ASP A 304 10.44 -3.58 -18.87
C ASP A 304 10.98 -4.30 -20.11
N ARG A 305 12.21 -4.81 -20.06
CA ARG A 305 12.77 -5.64 -21.15
C ARG A 305 11.92 -6.89 -21.41
N ALA A 306 11.33 -7.48 -20.37
CA ALA A 306 10.41 -8.60 -20.54
C ALA A 306 9.07 -8.15 -21.15
N VAL A 307 8.56 -6.94 -20.82
CA VAL A 307 7.39 -6.33 -21.49
C VAL A 307 7.70 -6.10 -22.97
N TYR A 308 8.85 -5.51 -23.27
CA TYR A 308 9.24 -5.26 -24.65
C TYR A 308 9.30 -6.56 -25.46
N PHE A 309 9.86 -7.62 -24.87
CA PHE A 309 9.84 -8.96 -25.49
C PHE A 309 8.40 -9.45 -25.72
N ALA A 310 7.51 -9.31 -24.75
CA ALA A 310 6.11 -9.67 -24.86
C ALA A 310 5.42 -8.92 -26.02
N LYS A 311 5.61 -7.60 -26.10
CA LYS A 311 5.06 -6.75 -27.16
C LYS A 311 5.58 -7.13 -28.55
N ALA A 312 6.87 -7.49 -28.66
CA ALA A 312 7.49 -7.89 -29.94
C ALA A 312 7.05 -9.30 -30.40
N ASN A 313 6.60 -10.16 -29.47
CA ASN A 313 6.27 -11.55 -29.73
C ASN A 313 4.75 -11.87 -29.66
N GLY A 314 3.90 -10.93 -30.03
CA GLY A 314 2.47 -11.17 -30.20
C GLY A 314 1.56 -10.47 -29.19
N ARG A 315 2.11 -9.80 -28.17
CA ARG A 315 1.33 -9.10 -27.12
C ARG A 315 0.47 -10.06 -26.28
N ASP A 316 -0.43 -9.53 -25.45
CA ASP A 316 -1.36 -10.31 -24.63
C ASP A 316 -0.67 -11.51 -23.92
N GLN A 317 0.42 -11.24 -23.23
CA GLN A 317 1.23 -12.27 -22.59
C GLN A 317 2.03 -11.75 -21.40
N VAL A 318 2.38 -12.66 -20.51
CA VAL A 318 3.24 -12.45 -19.36
C VAL A 318 4.61 -13.07 -19.60
N ARG A 319 5.68 -12.37 -19.28
CA ARG A 319 7.05 -12.86 -19.42
C ARG A 319 7.89 -12.63 -18.18
N SER A 320 8.57 -13.71 -17.72
CA SER A 320 9.60 -13.61 -16.67
C SER A 320 10.93 -13.23 -17.30
N HIS A 321 11.55 -12.15 -16.81
CA HIS A 321 12.88 -11.77 -17.26
C HIS A 321 13.90 -12.90 -17.00
N ALA A 322 13.83 -13.56 -15.85
CA ALA A 322 14.72 -14.67 -15.51
C ALA A 322 14.58 -15.85 -16.49
N ALA A 323 13.33 -16.20 -16.83
CA ALA A 323 13.05 -17.28 -17.78
C ALA A 323 13.56 -16.93 -19.20
N LEU A 324 13.40 -15.67 -19.63
CA LEU A 324 13.91 -15.22 -20.94
C LEU A 324 15.45 -15.24 -21.02
N VAL A 325 16.11 -14.87 -19.93
CA VAL A 325 17.58 -14.97 -19.84
C VAL A 325 18.03 -16.43 -19.85
N ALA A 326 17.38 -17.30 -19.07
CA ALA A 326 17.70 -18.74 -19.03
C ALA A 326 17.51 -19.42 -20.41
N ALA A 327 16.52 -18.95 -21.18
CA ALA A 327 16.30 -19.43 -22.55
C ALA A 327 17.23 -18.80 -23.61
N GLY A 328 18.14 -17.89 -23.20
CA GLY A 328 19.05 -17.17 -24.12
C GLY A 328 18.36 -16.16 -25.02
N LEU A 329 17.11 -15.78 -24.72
CA LEU A 329 16.30 -14.83 -25.48
C LEU A 329 16.57 -13.37 -25.08
N LEU A 330 17.13 -13.15 -23.88
CA LEU A 330 17.66 -11.88 -23.42
C LEU A 330 19.09 -12.03 -22.92
N LYS A 331 19.94 -11.02 -23.19
CA LYS A 331 21.30 -11.00 -22.67
C LYS A 331 21.31 -10.57 -21.21
N VAL A 332 22.18 -11.19 -20.41
CA VAL A 332 22.52 -10.74 -19.06
C VAL A 332 23.38 -9.46 -19.22
N GLU A 333 22.89 -8.33 -18.74
CA GLU A 333 23.75 -7.17 -18.56
C GLU A 333 24.44 -7.29 -17.20
N HIS A 334 25.77 -7.35 -17.21
CA HIS A 334 26.55 -7.05 -16.03
C HIS A 334 26.50 -5.53 -15.84
N GLN A 335 25.92 -5.05 -14.75
CA GLN A 335 26.12 -3.66 -14.32
C GLN A 335 27.63 -3.51 -14.00
N THR A 336 28.40 -3.01 -14.93
CA THR A 336 29.69 -2.41 -14.64
C THR A 336 29.39 -1.08 -13.96
N GLY A 337 29.44 -1.07 -12.64
CA GLY A 337 29.40 0.16 -11.86
C GLY A 337 30.70 0.93 -12.10
N GLU A 338 30.77 1.73 -13.15
CA GLU A 338 31.70 2.81 -13.22
C GLU A 338 31.19 3.95 -12.35
N VAL A 339 31.76 4.08 -11.17
CA VAL A 339 31.61 5.27 -10.34
C VAL A 339 32.51 6.32 -10.99
N GLU A 340 31.96 7.17 -11.85
CA GLU A 340 32.63 8.43 -12.19
C GLU A 340 32.56 9.33 -10.94
N LEU A 341 33.70 9.42 -10.26
CA LEU A 341 33.98 10.41 -9.23
C LEU A 341 34.23 11.75 -9.92
N PHE A 342 33.29 12.67 -9.86
CA PHE A 342 33.51 14.10 -10.12
C PHE A 342 33.65 14.86 -8.80
#